data_c1bb5cc993089e13bd3031377b7c4343
#
_entry.id   c1bb5cc993089e13bd3031377b7c4343
#
_cell.length_a   1.000
_cell.length_b   1.000
_cell.length_c   1.000
_cell.angle_alpha   90.00
_cell.angle_beta   90.00
_cell.angle_gamma   90.00
#
_symmetry.space_group_name_H-M   'P 1'
#
loop_
_entity.id
_entity.type
_entity.pdbx_description
1 polymer ?
#
loop_
_entity_poly.entity_id
_entity_poly.type
_entity_poly.pdbx_seq_one_letter_code
_entity_poly.pdbx_strand_id
1 'polypeptide(L)'
;MLNQQGFNLWADGYDQTVQLSEENNQYPFAGYKEVLGTIFNEIMQQPNSSVLDIGFGTAVLTTKLYNHGHEISGFDFSSKMIDIAQKKMPKANLMEWDLANGLPEALVNKQYDAIVSTYALHHFTDEAKAAYIKELLPLLTPTGKIYIGDIAFETKAQLEKCRQESLGYWDDDEIYFVHEEFSKLLNQTCQIEFHPISHCGGVFIIK
;
A
#
# COMPACT_ATOMS: atom_id res chain seq x y z
N MET A 1 -17.54 -0.69 4.84
CA MET A 1 -16.36 -1.40 4.26
C MET A 1 -16.83 -2.43 3.25
N LEU A 2 -16.28 -2.46 2.05
CA LEU A 2 -16.57 -3.50 1.05
C LEU A 2 -15.97 -4.84 1.52
N ASN A 3 -16.78 -5.91 1.47
CA ASN A 3 -16.29 -7.27 1.68
C ASN A 3 -15.65 -7.82 0.38
N GLN A 4 -15.05 -9.01 0.42
CA GLN A 4 -14.42 -9.66 -0.73
C GLN A 4 -15.30 -9.67 -2.00
N GLN A 5 -16.62 -9.91 -1.85
CA GLN A 5 -17.55 -9.90 -2.98
C GLN A 5 -17.71 -8.50 -3.57
N GLY A 6 -17.76 -7.47 -2.74
CA GLY A 6 -17.81 -6.08 -3.17
C GLY A 6 -16.58 -5.66 -3.96
N PHE A 7 -15.38 -6.03 -3.48
CA PHE A 7 -14.13 -5.78 -4.20
C PHE A 7 -14.03 -6.56 -5.52
N ASN A 8 -14.49 -7.80 -5.57
CA ASN A 8 -14.55 -8.58 -6.80
C ASN A 8 -15.47 -7.95 -7.86
N LEU A 9 -16.59 -7.36 -7.45
CA LEU A 9 -17.49 -6.65 -8.35
C LEU A 9 -16.89 -5.32 -8.83
N TRP A 10 -16.10 -4.66 -7.99
CA TRP A 10 -15.53 -3.36 -8.28
C TRP A 10 -14.24 -3.43 -9.12
N ALA A 11 -13.57 -4.58 -9.13
CA ALA A 11 -12.29 -4.78 -9.81
C ALA A 11 -12.27 -4.36 -11.30
N ASP A 12 -13.37 -4.56 -12.03
CA ASP A 12 -13.45 -4.20 -13.47
C ASP A 12 -13.47 -2.69 -13.73
N GLY A 13 -13.96 -1.90 -12.77
CA GLY A 13 -14.02 -0.43 -12.85
C GLY A 13 -12.99 0.29 -11.99
N TYR A 14 -12.20 -0.45 -11.19
CA TYR A 14 -11.30 0.11 -10.18
C TYR A 14 -10.30 1.11 -10.78
N ASP A 15 -9.56 0.69 -11.79
CA ASP A 15 -8.53 1.52 -12.42
C ASP A 15 -9.13 2.81 -13.04
N GLN A 16 -10.37 2.76 -13.56
CA GLN A 16 -11.06 3.94 -14.08
C GLN A 16 -11.47 4.92 -12.97
N THR A 17 -11.97 4.40 -11.84
CA THR A 17 -12.36 5.23 -10.70
C THR A 17 -11.14 5.95 -10.12
N VAL A 18 -10.03 5.23 -9.94
CA VAL A 18 -8.75 5.80 -9.50
C VAL A 18 -8.28 6.87 -10.46
N GLN A 19 -8.31 6.60 -11.77
CA GLN A 19 -7.88 7.55 -12.80
C GLN A 19 -8.71 8.83 -12.78
N LEU A 20 -10.03 8.76 -12.68
CA LEU A 20 -10.90 9.93 -12.63
C LEU A 20 -10.64 10.80 -11.40
N SER A 21 -10.48 10.19 -10.22
CA SER A 21 -10.16 10.90 -8.98
C SER A 21 -8.79 11.58 -9.05
N GLU A 22 -7.78 10.89 -9.58
CA GLU A 22 -6.43 11.43 -9.77
C GLU A 22 -6.41 12.59 -10.77
N GLU A 23 -7.01 12.44 -11.96
CA GLU A 23 -7.04 13.49 -13.00
C GLU A 23 -7.70 14.78 -12.50
N ASN A 24 -8.68 14.68 -11.62
CA ASN A 24 -9.34 15.81 -10.99
C ASN A 24 -8.63 16.32 -9.73
N ASN A 25 -7.49 15.72 -9.33
CA ASN A 25 -6.78 16.00 -8.08
C ASN A 25 -7.71 15.95 -6.86
N GLN A 26 -8.59 14.95 -6.81
CA GLN A 26 -9.61 14.77 -5.78
C GLN A 26 -9.27 13.61 -4.85
N TYR A 27 -9.72 13.75 -3.59
CA TYR A 27 -9.77 12.65 -2.62
C TYR A 27 -10.62 11.48 -3.22
N PRO A 28 -10.26 10.22 -3.00
CA PRO A 28 -9.13 9.75 -2.19
C PRO A 28 -7.80 9.55 -2.95
N PHE A 29 -7.78 9.63 -4.27
CA PHE A 29 -6.64 9.24 -5.10
C PHE A 29 -5.85 10.42 -5.71
N ALA A 30 -5.98 11.62 -5.13
CA ALA A 30 -5.14 12.75 -5.55
C ALA A 30 -3.65 12.41 -5.39
N GLY A 31 -2.87 12.55 -6.48
CA GLY A 31 -1.45 12.22 -6.51
C GLY A 31 -1.14 10.72 -6.56
N TYR A 32 -2.09 9.87 -6.92
CA TYR A 32 -1.92 8.41 -6.97
C TYR A 32 -0.70 7.98 -7.80
N LYS A 33 -0.52 8.52 -9.01
CA LYS A 33 0.65 8.18 -9.86
C LYS A 33 1.97 8.63 -9.24
N GLU A 34 1.98 9.76 -8.54
CA GLU A 34 3.16 10.28 -7.87
C GLU A 34 3.52 9.42 -6.65
N VAL A 35 2.53 8.95 -5.88
CA VAL A 35 2.72 7.98 -4.79
C VAL A 35 3.37 6.70 -5.32
N LEU A 36 2.79 6.09 -6.36
CA LEU A 36 3.36 4.88 -6.96
C LEU A 36 4.72 5.15 -7.61
N GLY A 37 4.90 6.31 -8.26
CA GLY A 37 6.15 6.73 -8.88
C GLY A 37 7.27 6.91 -7.85
N THR A 38 6.98 7.48 -6.69
CA THR A 38 7.94 7.65 -5.59
C THR A 38 8.44 6.28 -5.10
N ILE A 39 7.53 5.36 -4.80
CA ILE A 39 7.89 3.99 -4.37
C ILE A 39 8.67 3.25 -5.46
N PHE A 40 8.21 3.34 -6.71
CA PHE A 40 8.89 2.74 -7.85
C PHE A 40 10.35 3.22 -7.95
N ASN A 41 10.58 4.53 -7.92
CA ASN A 41 11.92 5.11 -8.05
C ASN A 41 12.85 4.72 -6.89
N GLU A 42 12.32 4.59 -5.68
CA GLU A 42 13.09 4.11 -4.52
C GLU A 42 13.54 2.66 -4.71
N ILE A 43 12.64 1.77 -5.12
CA ILE A 43 12.97 0.34 -5.31
C ILE A 43 13.91 0.16 -6.51
N MET A 44 13.77 0.95 -7.57
CA MET A 44 14.62 0.90 -8.75
C MET A 44 16.09 1.29 -8.50
N GLN A 45 16.40 1.88 -7.33
CA GLN A 45 17.81 2.15 -6.96
C GLN A 45 18.60 0.84 -6.74
N GLN A 46 17.94 -0.26 -6.44
CA GLN A 46 18.53 -1.58 -6.26
C GLN A 46 17.98 -2.56 -7.32
N PRO A 47 18.79 -3.01 -8.30
CA PRO A 47 18.32 -3.94 -9.32
C PRO A 47 18.07 -5.35 -8.75
N ASN A 48 17.17 -6.10 -9.37
CA ASN A 48 16.86 -7.49 -9.02
C ASN A 48 16.44 -7.70 -7.56
N SER A 49 15.74 -6.73 -6.98
CA SER A 49 15.25 -6.82 -5.60
C SER A 49 14.18 -7.88 -5.46
N SER A 50 14.14 -8.53 -4.29
CA SER A 50 13.02 -9.35 -3.84
C SER A 50 11.96 -8.43 -3.24
N VAL A 51 10.76 -8.42 -3.82
CA VAL A 51 9.66 -7.53 -3.45
C VAL A 51 8.47 -8.33 -2.95
N LEU A 52 7.93 -7.95 -1.78
CA LEU A 52 6.65 -8.42 -1.27
C LEU A 52 5.62 -7.31 -1.41
N ASP A 53 4.52 -7.55 -2.12
CA ASP A 53 3.42 -6.60 -2.26
C ASP A 53 2.18 -7.09 -1.52
N ILE A 54 1.68 -6.27 -0.60
CA ILE A 54 0.59 -6.56 0.33
C ILE A 54 -0.66 -5.81 -0.10
N GLY A 55 -1.70 -6.55 -0.52
CA GLY A 55 -2.91 -5.96 -1.07
C GLY A 55 -2.65 -5.32 -2.43
N PHE A 56 -2.02 -6.06 -3.34
CA PHE A 56 -1.53 -5.54 -4.62
C PHE A 56 -2.62 -5.08 -5.61
N GLY A 57 -3.89 -5.41 -5.36
CA GLY A 57 -5.01 -5.06 -6.23
C GLY A 57 -4.80 -5.49 -7.68
N THR A 58 -4.96 -4.55 -8.62
CA THR A 58 -4.69 -4.79 -10.06
C THR A 58 -3.19 -4.81 -10.40
N ALA A 59 -2.31 -4.70 -9.39
CA ALA A 59 -0.85 -4.75 -9.48
C ALA A 59 -0.24 -3.68 -10.42
N VAL A 60 -0.73 -2.44 -10.35
CA VAL A 60 -0.24 -1.33 -11.21
C VAL A 60 1.25 -1.05 -10.97
N LEU A 61 1.67 -0.92 -9.70
CA LEU A 61 3.06 -0.71 -9.32
C LEU A 61 3.89 -1.97 -9.56
N THR A 62 3.40 -3.09 -9.06
CA THR A 62 4.13 -4.35 -9.00
C THR A 62 4.43 -4.93 -10.38
N THR A 63 3.51 -4.74 -11.33
CA THR A 63 3.75 -5.12 -12.74
C THR A 63 4.91 -4.33 -13.35
N LYS A 64 5.07 -3.05 -13.01
CA LYS A 64 6.21 -2.27 -13.48
C LYS A 64 7.52 -2.80 -12.89
N LEU A 65 7.55 -3.09 -11.58
CA LEU A 65 8.72 -3.67 -10.93
C LEU A 65 9.09 -5.04 -11.53
N TYR A 66 8.09 -5.92 -11.73
CA TYR A 66 8.26 -7.21 -12.39
C TYR A 66 8.90 -7.09 -13.78
N ASN A 67 8.41 -6.16 -14.60
CA ASN A 67 8.94 -5.93 -15.96
C ASN A 67 10.37 -5.36 -15.96
N HIS A 68 10.83 -4.80 -14.83
CA HIS A 68 12.21 -4.34 -14.64
C HIS A 68 13.11 -5.38 -13.95
N GLY A 69 12.63 -6.63 -13.82
CA GLY A 69 13.43 -7.78 -13.38
C GLY A 69 13.46 -8.01 -11.88
N HIS A 70 12.58 -7.38 -11.10
CA HIS A 70 12.43 -7.69 -9.68
C HIS A 70 11.67 -9.02 -9.48
N GLU A 71 12.06 -9.76 -8.43
CA GLU A 71 11.34 -10.98 -8.02
C GLU A 71 10.11 -10.59 -7.19
N ILE A 72 8.92 -10.93 -7.63
CA ILE A 72 7.66 -10.54 -7.00
C ILE A 72 7.05 -11.70 -6.24
N SER A 73 6.74 -11.44 -4.96
CA SER A 73 5.79 -12.19 -4.15
C SER A 73 4.69 -11.22 -3.68
N GLY A 74 3.48 -11.71 -3.47
CA GLY A 74 2.41 -10.85 -2.97
C GLY A 74 1.13 -11.60 -2.66
N PHE A 75 0.21 -10.93 -2.00
CA PHE A 75 -1.12 -11.45 -1.74
C PHE A 75 -2.17 -10.37 -1.80
N ASP A 76 -3.36 -10.79 -2.16
CA ASP A 76 -4.58 -9.99 -2.15
C ASP A 76 -5.74 -10.88 -1.72
N PHE A 77 -6.79 -10.32 -1.15
CA PHE A 77 -7.95 -11.10 -0.71
C PHE A 77 -8.97 -11.33 -1.84
N SER A 78 -8.85 -10.62 -2.95
CA SER A 78 -9.72 -10.74 -4.12
C SER A 78 -9.13 -11.70 -5.15
N SER A 79 -9.75 -12.86 -5.34
CA SER A 79 -9.38 -13.82 -6.37
C SER A 79 -9.37 -13.20 -7.78
N LYS A 80 -10.25 -12.23 -8.04
CA LYS A 80 -10.32 -11.53 -9.32
C LYS A 80 -9.11 -10.61 -9.54
N MET A 81 -8.64 -9.91 -8.49
CA MET A 81 -7.40 -9.11 -8.56
C MET A 81 -6.19 -10.00 -8.83
N ILE A 82 -6.13 -11.17 -8.20
CA ILE A 82 -5.08 -12.17 -8.43
C ILE A 82 -5.08 -12.64 -9.89
N ASP A 83 -6.24 -12.97 -10.45
CA ASP A 83 -6.35 -13.38 -11.85
C ASP A 83 -5.87 -12.30 -12.83
N ILE A 84 -6.13 -11.03 -12.53
CA ILE A 84 -5.66 -9.87 -13.31
C ILE A 84 -4.14 -9.75 -13.19
N ALA A 85 -3.61 -9.77 -11.96
CA ALA A 85 -2.20 -9.62 -11.67
C ALA A 85 -1.37 -10.80 -12.24
N GLN A 86 -1.84 -12.04 -12.09
CA GLN A 86 -1.14 -13.23 -12.57
C GLN A 86 -1.00 -13.25 -14.10
N LYS A 87 -1.98 -12.73 -14.85
CA LYS A 87 -1.86 -12.57 -16.30
C LYS A 87 -0.77 -11.57 -16.70
N LYS A 88 -0.60 -10.50 -15.89
CA LYS A 88 0.44 -9.49 -16.10
C LYS A 88 1.84 -9.99 -15.68
N MET A 89 1.90 -10.83 -14.65
CA MET A 89 3.12 -11.33 -14.02
C MET A 89 3.12 -12.87 -13.88
N PRO A 90 3.27 -13.63 -15.00
CA PRO A 90 3.09 -15.10 -15.01
C PRO A 90 4.03 -15.87 -14.08
N LYS A 91 5.20 -15.31 -13.73
CA LYS A 91 6.20 -15.95 -12.86
C LYS A 91 6.21 -15.41 -11.43
N ALA A 92 5.36 -14.44 -11.11
CA ALA A 92 5.23 -13.93 -9.75
C ALA A 92 4.56 -14.96 -8.82
N ASN A 93 4.97 -14.97 -7.56
CA ASN A 93 4.37 -15.80 -6.52
C ASN A 93 3.21 -15.04 -5.87
N LEU A 94 2.02 -15.15 -6.44
CA LEU A 94 0.82 -14.45 -5.98
C LEU A 94 -0.15 -15.45 -5.32
N MET A 95 -0.80 -15.01 -4.24
CA MET A 95 -1.75 -15.87 -3.51
C MET A 95 -2.97 -15.11 -3.03
N GLU A 96 -4.07 -15.83 -2.85
CA GLU A 96 -5.27 -15.33 -2.21
C GLU A 96 -5.10 -15.41 -0.70
N TRP A 97 -5.16 -14.25 -0.03
CA TRP A 97 -5.05 -14.19 1.42
C TRP A 97 -5.65 -12.89 1.95
N ASP A 98 -6.40 -13.01 3.03
CA ASP A 98 -6.94 -11.85 3.74
C ASP A 98 -5.92 -11.33 4.76
N LEU A 99 -5.53 -10.08 4.60
CA LEU A 99 -4.60 -9.36 5.48
C LEU A 99 -5.05 -9.37 6.96
N ALA A 100 -6.35 -9.43 7.22
CA ALA A 100 -6.90 -9.53 8.57
C ALA A 100 -6.48 -10.83 9.30
N ASN A 101 -6.02 -11.85 8.58
CA ASN A 101 -5.50 -13.10 9.14
C ASN A 101 -3.98 -13.08 9.41
N GLY A 102 -3.33 -11.89 9.36
CA GLY A 102 -1.88 -11.75 9.48
C GLY A 102 -1.14 -12.16 8.21
N LEU A 103 0.15 -12.53 8.34
CA LEU A 103 0.99 -12.88 7.20
C LEU A 103 0.83 -14.36 6.80
N PRO A 104 0.77 -14.67 5.50
CA PRO A 104 0.77 -16.06 5.03
C PRO A 104 2.06 -16.78 5.40
N GLU A 105 1.98 -17.98 5.96
CA GLU A 105 3.14 -18.80 6.37
C GLU A 105 4.15 -19.01 5.22
N ALA A 106 3.66 -19.12 3.99
CA ALA A 106 4.51 -19.30 2.80
C ALA A 106 5.44 -18.10 2.51
N LEU A 107 5.17 -16.92 3.08
CA LEU A 107 5.92 -15.68 2.82
C LEU A 107 6.84 -15.29 3.99
N VAL A 108 6.57 -15.75 5.22
CA VAL A 108 7.36 -15.37 6.41
C VAL A 108 8.73 -16.03 6.50
N ASN A 109 9.02 -17.04 5.68
CA ASN A 109 10.31 -17.73 5.64
C ASN A 109 11.29 -17.14 4.62
N LYS A 110 10.95 -16.00 4.01
CA LYS A 110 11.79 -15.26 3.05
C LYS A 110 12.19 -13.91 3.61
N GLN A 111 13.27 -13.37 3.07
CA GLN A 111 13.64 -11.97 3.28
C GLN A 111 13.43 -11.17 2.00
N TYR A 112 13.07 -9.90 2.17
CA TYR A 112 12.71 -9.01 1.09
C TYR A 112 13.56 -7.73 1.13
N ASP A 113 13.97 -7.26 -0.03
CA ASP A 113 14.64 -5.97 -0.19
C ASP A 113 13.64 -4.81 -0.15
N ALA A 114 12.40 -5.09 -0.55
CA ALA A 114 11.31 -4.15 -0.44
C ALA A 114 10.02 -4.86 -0.04
N ILE A 115 9.30 -4.29 0.93
CA ILE A 115 7.94 -4.69 1.25
C ILE A 115 7.05 -3.48 0.92
N VAL A 116 6.02 -3.69 0.13
CA VAL A 116 5.16 -2.62 -0.38
C VAL A 116 3.72 -2.85 0.05
N SER A 117 3.02 -1.78 0.39
CA SER A 117 1.57 -1.77 0.48
C SER A 117 1.05 -0.44 -0.07
N THR A 118 0.11 -0.49 -1.01
CA THR A 118 -0.46 0.72 -1.59
C THR A 118 -1.98 0.70 -1.51
N TYR A 119 -2.55 1.73 -0.86
CA TYR A 119 -4.00 1.90 -0.71
C TYR A 119 -4.73 0.66 -0.15
N ALA A 120 -4.13 0.02 0.86
CA ALA A 120 -4.68 -1.20 1.47
C ALA A 120 -4.75 -1.13 3.00
N LEU A 121 -3.86 -0.39 3.66
CA LEU A 121 -3.77 -0.41 5.12
C LEU A 121 -4.76 0.53 5.83
N HIS A 122 -5.36 1.48 5.12
CA HIS A 122 -6.38 2.37 5.69
C HIS A 122 -7.65 1.66 6.20
N HIS A 123 -7.80 0.37 5.92
CA HIS A 123 -8.88 -0.45 6.48
C HIS A 123 -8.63 -0.92 7.92
N PHE A 124 -7.44 -0.66 8.48
CA PHE A 124 -7.04 -1.09 9.82
C PHE A 124 -6.87 0.09 10.77
N THR A 125 -7.05 -0.16 12.08
CA THR A 125 -6.71 0.84 13.11
C THR A 125 -5.22 1.12 13.13
N ASP A 126 -4.79 2.25 13.66
CA ASP A 126 -3.37 2.60 13.70
C ASP A 126 -2.55 1.65 14.56
N GLU A 127 -3.14 1.09 15.63
CA GLU A 127 -2.52 0.05 16.45
C GLU A 127 -2.33 -1.25 15.65
N ALA A 128 -3.31 -1.65 14.85
CA ALA A 128 -3.22 -2.83 13.99
C ALA A 128 -2.18 -2.63 12.89
N LYS A 129 -2.14 -1.46 12.24
CA LYS A 129 -1.10 -1.09 11.27
C LYS A 129 0.29 -1.16 11.89
N ALA A 130 0.46 -0.59 13.09
CA ALA A 130 1.73 -0.60 13.80
C ALA A 130 2.17 -2.01 14.22
N ALA A 131 1.23 -2.85 14.69
CA ALA A 131 1.51 -4.26 15.00
C ALA A 131 1.94 -5.01 13.73
N TYR A 132 1.25 -4.80 12.62
CA TYR A 132 1.57 -5.41 11.34
C TYR A 132 2.95 -5.02 10.82
N ILE A 133 3.33 -3.74 10.90
CA ILE A 133 4.68 -3.30 10.54
C ILE A 133 5.74 -3.99 11.38
N LYS A 134 5.51 -4.19 12.70
CA LYS A 134 6.44 -4.92 13.57
C LYS A 134 6.63 -6.37 13.14
N GLU A 135 5.60 -7.00 12.57
CA GLU A 135 5.70 -8.36 12.01
C GLU A 135 6.46 -8.38 10.67
N LEU A 136 6.42 -7.29 9.90
CA LEU A 136 7.13 -7.17 8.63
C LEU A 136 8.62 -6.86 8.77
N LEU A 137 9.03 -6.11 9.79
CA LEU A 137 10.43 -5.70 9.97
C LEU A 137 11.42 -6.88 9.96
N PRO A 138 11.17 -8.02 10.62
CA PRO A 138 12.06 -9.19 10.58
C PRO A 138 12.21 -9.84 9.20
N LEU A 139 11.29 -9.54 8.27
CA LEU A 139 11.32 -10.06 6.91
C LEU A 139 12.18 -9.21 5.97
N LEU A 140 12.72 -8.10 6.44
CA LEU A 140 13.61 -7.27 5.63
C LEU A 140 15.02 -7.85 5.57
N THR A 141 15.65 -7.74 4.41
CA THR A 141 17.11 -7.84 4.30
C THR A 141 17.78 -6.71 5.09
N PRO A 142 19.09 -6.77 5.39
CA PRO A 142 19.78 -5.72 6.16
C PRO A 142 19.67 -4.30 5.59
N THR A 143 19.42 -4.17 4.28
CA THR A 143 19.22 -2.89 3.57
C THR A 143 17.79 -2.70 3.10
N GLY A 144 16.92 -3.65 3.39
CA GLY A 144 15.52 -3.65 2.99
C GLY A 144 14.71 -2.53 3.65
N LYS A 145 13.63 -2.16 3.01
CA LYS A 145 12.71 -1.11 3.48
C LYS A 145 11.26 -1.53 3.26
N ILE A 146 10.37 -0.99 4.12
CA ILE A 146 8.94 -1.05 3.90
C ILE A 146 8.50 0.28 3.29
N TYR A 147 7.67 0.21 2.25
CA TYR A 147 7.09 1.35 1.55
C TYR A 147 5.57 1.28 1.64
N ILE A 148 4.96 2.29 2.25
CA ILE A 148 3.50 2.39 2.35
C ILE A 148 3.06 3.65 1.63
N GLY A 149 2.34 3.48 0.52
CA GLY A 149 1.66 4.58 -0.19
C GLY A 149 0.18 4.53 0.11
N ASP A 150 -0.38 5.56 0.74
CA ASP A 150 -1.76 5.50 1.18
C ASP A 150 -2.37 6.91 1.31
N ILE A 151 -3.68 6.96 1.63
CA ILE A 151 -4.33 8.18 2.09
C ILE A 151 -3.68 8.55 3.43
N ALA A 152 -2.92 9.64 3.40
CA ALA A 152 -2.04 10.01 4.50
C ALA A 152 -1.86 11.52 4.61
N PHE A 153 -1.78 11.98 5.85
CA PHE A 153 -1.66 13.38 6.21
C PHE A 153 -0.47 13.57 7.14
N GLU A 154 0.18 14.72 7.07
CA GLU A 154 1.26 15.05 7.99
C GLU A 154 0.71 15.31 9.41
N THR A 155 -0.43 16.03 9.51
CA THR A 155 -1.07 16.41 10.75
C THR A 155 -2.57 16.10 10.77
N LYS A 156 -3.12 15.97 11.97
CA LYS A 156 -4.57 15.80 12.16
C LYS A 156 -5.38 16.99 11.61
N ALA A 157 -4.84 18.20 11.68
CA ALA A 157 -5.50 19.37 11.12
C ALA A 157 -5.68 19.28 9.60
N GLN A 158 -4.70 18.70 8.87
CA GLN A 158 -4.81 18.45 7.43
C GLN A 158 -5.85 17.38 7.11
N LEU A 159 -5.92 16.31 7.89
CA LEU A 159 -6.96 15.28 7.77
C LEU A 159 -8.36 15.89 7.95
N GLU A 160 -8.59 16.65 9.02
CA GLU A 160 -9.89 17.27 9.29
C GLU A 160 -10.29 18.29 8.21
N LYS A 161 -9.32 19.04 7.69
CA LYS A 161 -9.55 19.94 6.56
C LYS A 161 -9.99 19.16 5.31
N CYS A 162 -9.28 18.10 4.94
CA CYS A 162 -9.61 17.28 3.79
C CYS A 162 -11.00 16.63 3.96
N ARG A 163 -11.31 16.14 5.16
CA ARG A 163 -12.64 15.59 5.50
C ARG A 163 -13.75 16.61 5.26
N GLN A 164 -13.58 17.85 5.74
CA GLN A 164 -14.58 18.92 5.54
C GLN A 164 -14.76 19.28 4.05
N GLU A 165 -13.67 19.30 3.30
CA GLU A 165 -13.69 19.60 1.86
C GLU A 165 -14.26 18.45 1.01
N SER A 166 -14.29 17.23 1.56
CA SER A 166 -14.71 15.98 0.86
C SER A 166 -15.94 15.32 1.46
N LEU A 167 -16.74 16.00 2.27
CA LEU A 167 -17.89 15.44 3.02
C LEU A 167 -18.83 14.56 2.18
N GLY A 168 -19.00 14.85 0.88
CA GLY A 168 -19.86 14.06 -0.01
C GLY A 168 -19.27 12.73 -0.48
N TYR A 169 -17.98 12.50 -0.23
CA TYR A 169 -17.21 11.34 -0.72
C TYR A 169 -16.38 10.68 0.37
N TRP A 170 -16.39 11.27 1.59
CA TRP A 170 -15.58 10.79 2.71
C TRP A 170 -16.10 9.45 3.21
N ASP A 171 -15.19 8.48 3.37
CA ASP A 171 -15.51 7.18 3.98
C ASP A 171 -15.18 7.23 5.47
N ASP A 172 -16.21 7.17 6.32
CA ASP A 172 -16.06 7.17 7.78
C ASP A 172 -15.68 5.78 8.33
N ASP A 173 -15.73 4.73 7.53
CA ASP A 173 -15.32 3.37 7.92
C ASP A 173 -13.78 3.15 7.74
N GLU A 174 -13.09 4.08 7.09
CA GLU A 174 -11.65 4.02 6.84
C GLU A 174 -10.87 4.84 7.87
N ILE A 175 -9.68 4.38 8.22
CA ILE A 175 -8.76 5.02 9.18
C ILE A 175 -7.50 5.44 8.44
N TYR A 176 -7.41 6.72 8.12
CA TYR A 176 -6.28 7.25 7.36
C TYR A 176 -5.07 7.53 8.24
N PHE A 177 -3.89 7.47 7.62
CA PHE A 177 -2.66 7.73 8.32
C PHE A 177 -2.52 9.22 8.68
N VAL A 178 -2.14 9.50 9.92
CA VAL A 178 -1.65 10.80 10.37
C VAL A 178 -0.23 10.62 10.87
N HIS A 179 0.76 11.16 10.13
CA HIS A 179 2.17 10.92 10.39
C HIS A 179 2.58 11.29 11.82
N GLU A 180 2.16 12.46 12.33
CA GLU A 180 2.50 12.92 13.68
C GLU A 180 1.94 12.02 14.80
N GLU A 181 0.87 11.27 14.55
CA GLU A 181 0.26 10.33 15.50
C GLU A 181 0.82 8.92 15.29
N PHE A 182 0.84 8.45 14.05
CA PHE A 182 1.28 7.11 13.70
C PHE A 182 2.75 6.84 14.03
N SER A 183 3.63 7.80 13.80
CA SER A 183 5.06 7.67 14.10
C SER A 183 5.34 7.43 15.58
N LYS A 184 4.51 7.91 16.48
CA LYS A 184 4.66 7.69 17.93
C LYS A 184 4.49 6.22 18.33
N LEU A 185 3.70 5.44 17.57
CA LEU A 185 3.45 4.02 17.84
C LEU A 185 4.67 3.14 17.51
N LEU A 186 5.59 3.65 16.69
CA LEU A 186 6.75 2.92 16.18
C LEU A 186 8.10 3.57 16.51
N ASN A 187 8.13 4.71 17.22
CA ASN A 187 9.32 5.54 17.45
C ASN A 187 10.49 4.81 18.14
N GLN A 188 10.22 3.73 18.90
CA GLN A 188 11.23 2.91 19.58
C GLN A 188 11.57 1.62 18.81
N THR A 189 10.92 1.39 17.66
CA THR A 189 11.00 0.11 16.94
C THR A 189 11.75 0.26 15.62
N CYS A 190 11.53 1.34 14.89
CA CYS A 190 12.07 1.57 13.56
C CYS A 190 12.17 3.06 13.25
N GLN A 191 12.87 3.39 12.17
CA GLN A 191 12.91 4.74 11.63
C GLN A 191 11.80 4.89 10.60
N ILE A 192 11.10 6.02 10.63
CA ILE A 192 10.02 6.35 9.71
C ILE A 192 10.33 7.69 9.05
N GLU A 193 10.36 7.69 7.74
CA GLU A 193 10.37 8.88 6.90
C GLU A 193 9.00 9.05 6.26
N PHE A 194 8.45 10.26 6.23
CA PHE A 194 7.16 10.55 5.58
C PHE A 194 7.35 11.59 4.48
N HIS A 195 6.82 11.28 3.30
CA HIS A 195 6.84 12.15 2.13
C HIS A 195 5.39 12.50 1.76
N PRO A 196 4.89 13.70 2.09
CA PRO A 196 3.60 14.15 1.61
C PRO A 196 3.65 14.34 0.09
N ILE A 197 2.71 13.76 -0.62
CA ILE A 197 2.66 13.81 -2.10
C ILE A 197 1.56 14.74 -2.58
N SER A 198 0.38 14.65 -1.97
CA SER A 198 -0.76 15.50 -2.30
C SER A 198 -1.45 15.98 -1.02
N HIS A 199 -2.60 16.65 -1.17
CA HIS A 199 -3.39 17.08 -0.02
C HIS A 199 -4.01 15.94 0.80
N CYS A 200 -4.02 14.70 0.26
CA CYS A 200 -4.57 13.51 0.93
C CYS A 200 -3.76 12.23 0.70
N GLY A 201 -2.62 12.28 0.02
CA GLY A 201 -1.78 11.12 -0.25
C GLY A 201 -0.34 11.31 0.16
N GLY A 202 0.31 10.24 0.63
CA GLY A 202 1.71 10.28 1.04
C GLY A 202 2.37 8.92 1.02
N VAL A 203 3.69 8.92 1.19
CA VAL A 203 4.52 7.72 1.23
C VAL A 203 5.28 7.67 2.54
N PHE A 204 5.17 6.55 3.27
CA PHE A 204 6.05 6.20 4.38
C PHE A 204 7.16 5.28 3.90
N ILE A 205 8.39 5.56 4.33
CA ILE A 205 9.56 4.71 4.16
C ILE A 205 10.05 4.31 5.54
N ILE A 206 10.06 3.00 5.83
CA ILE A 206 10.32 2.45 7.16
C ILE A 206 11.53 1.51 7.09
N LYS A 207 12.45 1.67 8.06
CA LYS A 207 13.72 0.92 8.17
C LYS A 207 13.90 0.35 9.57
#